data_050853c77b2a6b4f568796194df8f828
#
_entry.id   050853c77b2a6b4f568796194df8f828
#
_cell.length_a   1.000
_cell.length_b   1.000
_cell.length_c   1.000
_cell.angle_alpha   90.00
_cell.angle_beta   90.00
_cell.angle_gamma   90.00
#
_symmetry.space_group_name_H-M   'P 1'
#
loop_
_entity.id
_entity.type
_entity.pdbx_description
1 polymer ?
#
loop_
_entity_poly.entity_id
_entity_poly.type
_entity_poly.pdbx_seq_one_letter_code
_entity_poly.pdbx_strand_id
1 'polypeptide(L)'
;VLQQVEHFNNPGITVNDAFKPVTRYFDRITRPEQIIQSFPIAVQTMLDPADCGPACIALSQDIQGQTFEYPEEFFNEKIHTIRRPRPDDFQIKEAAQKIKSSKNPIIISGGGVFYSDAMNELSNFAIKHNIPVTQTVMGYSTMTRDHSHYAGQIGGLGGKNTNALAKKTDLAIAVGTKLADFTTGSWANFENKNFKLVSINVSRFDANKHLAQAVVGDAKVSLNELSLALGDWKADDEWNKKSQIE
;
A
#
# COMPACT_ATOMS: atom_id res chain seq x y z
N VAL A 1 -17.36 -24.35 -23.83
CA VAL A 1 -18.06 -24.57 -22.57
C VAL A 1 -19.56 -24.48 -22.79
N LEU A 2 -20.25 -25.56 -22.53
CA LEU A 2 -21.65 -25.81 -22.92
C LEU A 2 -22.69 -24.87 -22.30
N GLN A 3 -22.33 -24.11 -21.27
CA GLN A 3 -23.29 -23.28 -20.52
C GLN A 3 -22.95 -21.78 -20.56
N GLN A 4 -22.02 -21.39 -21.41
CA GLN A 4 -21.61 -19.98 -21.50
C GLN A 4 -22.32 -19.29 -22.65
N VAL A 5 -22.62 -18.01 -22.43
CA VAL A 5 -23.20 -17.17 -23.46
C VAL A 5 -22.18 -16.94 -24.58
N GLU A 6 -22.54 -17.29 -25.78
CA GLU A 6 -21.76 -17.02 -26.98
C GLU A 6 -21.93 -15.53 -27.38
N HIS A 7 -20.85 -14.95 -27.87
CA HIS A 7 -20.90 -13.60 -28.41
C HIS A 7 -20.97 -13.66 -29.93
N PHE A 8 -22.10 -13.32 -30.51
CA PHE A 8 -22.36 -13.50 -31.95
C PHE A 8 -21.35 -12.77 -32.85
N ASN A 9 -20.95 -11.57 -32.47
CA ASN A 9 -20.05 -10.72 -33.28
C ASN A 9 -18.57 -10.94 -32.95
N ASN A 10 -18.27 -11.72 -31.91
CA ASN A 10 -16.91 -11.98 -31.47
C ASN A 10 -16.79 -13.35 -30.80
N PRO A 11 -16.77 -14.43 -31.60
CA PRO A 11 -16.77 -15.79 -31.07
C PRO A 11 -15.53 -16.18 -30.25
N GLY A 12 -14.46 -15.38 -30.31
CA GLY A 12 -13.27 -15.54 -29.47
C GLY A 12 -13.44 -15.06 -28.02
N ILE A 13 -14.54 -14.33 -27.73
CA ILE A 13 -14.84 -13.88 -26.38
C ILE A 13 -15.73 -14.89 -25.65
N THR A 14 -15.37 -15.21 -24.41
CA THR A 14 -16.22 -16.00 -23.51
C THR A 14 -16.62 -15.15 -22.29
N VAL A 15 -17.58 -15.62 -21.50
CA VAL A 15 -18.02 -14.95 -20.27
C VAL A 15 -16.84 -14.73 -19.29
N ASN A 16 -15.83 -15.60 -19.31
CA ASN A 16 -14.65 -15.47 -18.45
C ASN A 16 -13.81 -14.23 -18.77
N ASP A 17 -13.90 -13.70 -19.98
CA ASP A 17 -13.18 -12.47 -20.36
C ASP A 17 -13.65 -11.24 -19.57
N ALA A 18 -14.84 -11.29 -18.94
CA ALA A 18 -15.32 -10.26 -18.02
C ALA A 18 -14.43 -10.10 -16.78
N PHE A 19 -13.63 -11.10 -16.42
CA PHE A 19 -12.69 -11.02 -15.29
C PHE A 19 -11.37 -10.34 -15.64
N LYS A 20 -11.01 -10.24 -16.93
CA LYS A 20 -9.75 -9.62 -17.37
C LYS A 20 -9.53 -8.22 -16.79
N PRO A 21 -10.51 -7.28 -16.84
CA PRO A 21 -10.29 -5.91 -16.36
C PRO A 21 -10.23 -5.79 -14.84
N VAL A 22 -10.64 -6.82 -14.08
CA VAL A 22 -10.70 -6.80 -12.61
C VAL A 22 -9.69 -7.71 -11.95
N THR A 23 -8.83 -8.39 -12.73
CA THR A 23 -7.77 -9.26 -12.23
C THR A 23 -6.39 -8.70 -12.57
N ARG A 24 -5.39 -9.03 -11.74
CA ARG A 24 -3.98 -8.74 -12.03
C ARG A 24 -3.34 -9.77 -12.94
N TYR A 25 -3.82 -11.00 -12.86
CA TYR A 25 -3.43 -12.10 -13.74
C TYR A 25 -4.65 -12.80 -14.27
N PHE A 26 -4.70 -13.00 -15.56
CA PHE A 26 -5.74 -13.79 -16.22
C PHE A 26 -5.10 -14.72 -17.22
N ASP A 27 -5.43 -16.00 -17.13
CA ASP A 27 -5.08 -16.97 -18.15
C ASP A 27 -6.24 -17.90 -18.46
N ARG A 28 -6.25 -18.43 -19.68
CA ARG A 28 -7.19 -19.47 -20.12
C ARG A 28 -6.41 -20.70 -20.52
N ILE A 29 -6.61 -21.78 -19.78
CA ILE A 29 -5.97 -23.06 -20.05
C ILE A 29 -6.69 -23.73 -21.21
N THR A 30 -5.99 -23.88 -22.33
CA THR A 30 -6.46 -24.53 -23.54
C THR A 30 -5.75 -25.88 -23.79
N ARG A 31 -4.73 -26.17 -22.99
CA ARG A 31 -3.97 -27.42 -23.00
C ARG A 31 -3.52 -27.73 -21.58
N PRO A 32 -3.58 -29.01 -21.12
CA PRO A 32 -3.30 -29.39 -19.73
C PRO A 32 -1.94 -28.85 -19.20
N GLU A 33 -0.90 -28.95 -20.04
CA GLU A 33 0.45 -28.53 -19.65
C GLU A 33 0.62 -27.04 -19.31
N GLN A 34 -0.28 -26.16 -19.77
CA GLN A 34 -0.20 -24.73 -19.46
C GLN A 34 -0.29 -24.46 -17.96
N ILE A 35 -0.97 -25.29 -17.19
CA ILE A 35 -1.13 -25.09 -15.75
C ILE A 35 0.21 -25.07 -15.01
N ILE A 36 1.24 -25.76 -15.56
CA ILE A 36 2.58 -25.83 -14.99
C ILE A 36 3.21 -24.42 -14.85
N GLN A 37 2.91 -23.53 -15.80
CA GLN A 37 3.36 -22.13 -15.75
C GLN A 37 2.31 -21.20 -15.16
N SER A 38 1.06 -21.33 -15.56
CA SER A 38 -0.01 -20.39 -15.18
C SER A 38 -0.28 -20.40 -13.69
N PHE A 39 -0.28 -21.55 -13.06
CA PHE A 39 -0.58 -21.63 -11.62
C PHE A 39 0.49 -20.97 -10.74
N PRO A 40 1.80 -21.25 -10.93
CA PRO A 40 2.83 -20.53 -10.17
C PRO A 40 2.83 -19.01 -10.37
N ILE A 41 2.55 -18.53 -11.60
CA ILE A 41 2.45 -17.09 -11.88
C ILE A 41 1.23 -16.48 -11.17
N ALA A 42 0.09 -17.16 -11.15
CA ALA A 42 -1.09 -16.72 -10.42
C ALA A 42 -0.80 -16.59 -8.92
N VAL A 43 -0.15 -17.59 -8.32
CA VAL A 43 0.27 -17.56 -6.90
C VAL A 43 1.25 -16.42 -6.66
N GLN A 44 2.26 -16.25 -7.51
CA GLN A 44 3.24 -15.17 -7.40
C GLN A 44 2.57 -13.80 -7.48
N THR A 45 1.59 -13.61 -8.38
CA THR A 45 0.82 -12.37 -8.51
C THR A 45 0.04 -12.04 -7.23
N MET A 46 -0.58 -13.04 -6.61
CA MET A 46 -1.31 -12.83 -5.35
C MET A 46 -0.41 -12.52 -4.15
N LEU A 47 0.88 -12.90 -4.23
CA LEU A 47 1.88 -12.69 -3.17
C LEU A 47 2.83 -11.52 -3.44
N ASP A 48 2.69 -10.84 -4.59
CA ASP A 48 3.54 -9.68 -4.89
C ASP A 48 3.23 -8.52 -3.95
N PRO A 49 4.22 -7.90 -3.29
CA PRO A 49 3.97 -6.81 -2.35
C PRO A 49 3.49 -5.51 -3.02
N ALA A 50 3.82 -5.29 -4.30
CA ALA A 50 3.54 -4.05 -5.01
C ALA A 50 2.32 -4.16 -5.95
N ASP A 51 2.22 -5.26 -6.69
CA ASP A 51 1.21 -5.51 -7.71
C ASP A 51 0.21 -6.61 -7.32
N CYS A 52 0.12 -6.91 -6.02
CA CYS A 52 -0.85 -7.85 -5.45
C CYS A 52 -2.27 -7.59 -5.96
N GLY A 53 -2.93 -8.67 -6.36
CA GLY A 53 -4.32 -8.61 -6.78
C GLY A 53 -4.88 -9.97 -7.14
N PRO A 54 -6.18 -10.05 -7.47
CA PRO A 54 -6.83 -11.30 -7.82
C PRO A 54 -6.23 -11.90 -9.08
N ALA A 55 -6.10 -13.23 -9.07
CA ALA A 55 -5.74 -14.03 -10.24
C ALA A 55 -6.93 -14.87 -10.68
N CYS A 56 -7.13 -15.01 -11.98
CA CYS A 56 -8.14 -15.85 -12.57
C CYS A 56 -7.50 -16.83 -13.56
N ILE A 57 -7.70 -18.12 -13.34
CA ILE A 57 -7.34 -19.18 -14.29
C ILE A 57 -8.63 -19.84 -14.74
N ALA A 58 -8.98 -19.67 -16.01
CA ALA A 58 -10.16 -20.26 -16.61
C ALA A 58 -9.82 -21.64 -17.20
N LEU A 59 -10.52 -22.68 -16.75
CA LEU A 59 -10.37 -24.03 -17.25
C LEU A 59 -11.68 -24.48 -17.90
N SER A 60 -11.63 -24.85 -19.17
CA SER A 60 -12.77 -25.42 -19.85
C SER A 60 -12.99 -26.89 -19.42
N GLN A 61 -14.23 -27.32 -19.46
CA GLN A 61 -14.62 -28.64 -18.94
C GLN A 61 -13.92 -29.80 -19.66
N ASP A 62 -13.72 -29.70 -20.95
CA ASP A 62 -13.02 -30.68 -21.79
C ASP A 62 -11.53 -30.80 -21.43
N ILE A 63 -10.89 -29.65 -21.10
CA ILE A 63 -9.49 -29.63 -20.65
C ILE A 63 -9.34 -30.28 -19.28
N GLN A 64 -10.29 -30.04 -18.37
CA GLN A 64 -10.28 -30.69 -17.05
C GLN A 64 -10.38 -32.20 -17.09
N GLY A 65 -10.96 -32.76 -18.16
CA GLY A 65 -11.06 -34.20 -18.40
C GLY A 65 -9.85 -34.84 -19.07
N GLN A 66 -8.88 -34.03 -19.52
CA GLN A 66 -7.69 -34.55 -20.22
C GLN A 66 -6.63 -35.00 -19.23
N THR A 67 -5.90 -36.06 -19.60
CA THR A 67 -4.74 -36.54 -18.84
C THR A 67 -3.45 -36.00 -19.42
N PHE A 68 -2.47 -35.73 -18.55
CA PHE A 68 -1.13 -35.29 -18.91
C PHE A 68 -0.11 -35.83 -17.89
N GLU A 69 1.08 -36.17 -18.33
CA GLU A 69 2.17 -36.57 -17.43
C GLU A 69 2.84 -35.32 -16.85
N TYR A 70 2.39 -34.95 -15.66
CA TYR A 70 2.96 -33.79 -14.96
C TYR A 70 4.30 -34.15 -14.33
N PRO A 71 5.31 -33.28 -14.39
CA PRO A 71 6.56 -33.46 -13.64
C PRO A 71 6.27 -33.56 -12.13
N GLU A 72 6.92 -34.50 -11.44
CA GLU A 72 6.75 -34.68 -9.99
C GLU A 72 7.05 -33.41 -9.21
N GLU A 73 8.03 -32.62 -9.66
CA GLU A 73 8.43 -31.35 -9.06
C GLU A 73 7.28 -30.30 -9.03
N PHE A 74 6.28 -30.42 -9.91
CA PHE A 74 5.12 -29.55 -9.93
C PHE A 74 4.29 -29.68 -8.65
N PHE A 75 4.27 -30.87 -8.05
CA PHE A 75 3.52 -31.17 -6.84
C PHE A 75 4.31 -30.98 -5.55
N ASN A 76 5.59 -30.62 -5.64
CA ASN A 76 6.39 -30.37 -4.46
C ASN A 76 5.86 -29.17 -3.68
N GLU A 77 5.85 -29.29 -2.34
CA GLU A 77 5.53 -28.17 -1.47
C GLU A 77 6.50 -27.00 -1.69
N LYS A 78 5.94 -25.80 -1.81
CA LYS A 78 6.71 -24.56 -1.94
C LYS A 78 6.34 -23.59 -0.83
N ILE A 79 7.35 -23.20 -0.05
CA ILE A 79 7.20 -22.15 0.94
C ILE A 79 7.42 -20.80 0.25
N HIS A 80 6.41 -19.94 0.29
CA HIS A 80 6.47 -18.60 -0.26
C HIS A 80 6.76 -17.59 0.82
N THR A 81 7.81 -16.80 0.64
CA THR A 81 8.12 -15.67 1.52
C THR A 81 7.75 -14.36 0.83
N ILE A 82 6.99 -13.50 1.53
CA ILE A 82 6.66 -12.17 1.01
C ILE A 82 7.90 -11.29 1.10
N ARG A 83 8.33 -10.77 -0.04
CA ARG A 83 9.49 -9.88 -0.13
C ARG A 83 9.17 -8.52 0.47
N ARG A 84 10.19 -7.89 1.08
CA ARG A 84 10.13 -6.51 1.58
C ARG A 84 11.10 -5.65 0.77
N PRO A 85 10.64 -4.99 -0.32
CA PRO A 85 11.51 -4.15 -1.15
C PRO A 85 12.13 -3.02 -0.33
N ARG A 86 13.43 -2.82 -0.49
CA ARG A 86 14.14 -1.71 0.14
C ARG A 86 14.04 -0.46 -0.73
N PRO A 87 13.86 0.71 -0.15
CA PRO A 87 13.89 1.97 -0.89
C PRO A 87 15.32 2.28 -1.36
N ASP A 88 15.42 3.14 -2.36
CA ASP A 88 16.69 3.70 -2.81
C ASP A 88 17.25 4.71 -1.81
N ASP A 89 18.56 4.69 -1.58
CA ASP A 89 19.25 5.58 -0.64
C ASP A 89 19.05 7.07 -0.96
N PHE A 90 18.98 7.42 -2.24
CA PHE A 90 18.70 8.79 -2.66
C PHE A 90 17.31 9.23 -2.25
N GLN A 91 16.30 8.36 -2.43
CA GLN A 91 14.93 8.64 -2.01
C GLN A 91 14.82 8.86 -0.49
N ILE A 92 15.53 8.04 0.29
CA ILE A 92 15.59 8.20 1.76
C ILE A 92 16.23 9.53 2.15
N LYS A 93 17.36 9.91 1.53
CA LYS A 93 18.03 11.19 1.82
C LYS A 93 17.15 12.40 1.51
N GLU A 94 16.53 12.42 0.34
CA GLU A 94 15.62 13.49 -0.07
C GLU A 94 14.39 13.60 0.85
N ALA A 95 13.79 12.46 1.21
CA ALA A 95 12.68 12.41 2.14
C ALA A 95 13.09 12.94 3.53
N ALA A 96 14.25 12.51 4.05
CA ALA A 96 14.76 12.97 5.33
C ALA A 96 15.03 14.49 5.33
N GLN A 97 15.57 15.07 4.26
CA GLN A 97 15.79 16.51 4.13
C GLN A 97 14.46 17.28 4.16
N LYS A 98 13.44 16.79 3.43
CA LYS A 98 12.10 17.40 3.46
C LYS A 98 11.49 17.37 4.85
N ILE A 99 11.59 16.23 5.55
CA ILE A 99 11.07 16.07 6.90
C ILE A 99 11.81 17.03 7.87
N LYS A 100 13.14 17.07 7.82
CA LYS A 100 13.94 17.98 8.66
C LYS A 100 13.61 19.45 8.44
N SER A 101 13.14 19.84 7.27
CA SER A 101 12.75 21.20 6.94
C SER A 101 11.32 21.57 7.35
N SER A 102 10.51 20.62 7.81
CA SER A 102 9.13 20.84 8.23
C SER A 102 9.05 21.35 9.68
N LYS A 103 7.96 22.07 9.96
CA LYS A 103 7.64 22.57 11.31
C LYS A 103 6.47 21.82 11.93
N ASN A 104 5.52 21.42 11.10
CA ASN A 104 4.26 20.81 11.51
C ASN A 104 4.01 19.50 10.75
N PRO A 105 4.88 18.48 10.87
CA PRO A 105 4.72 17.22 10.15
C PRO A 105 3.61 16.36 10.76
N ILE A 106 2.92 15.59 9.92
CA ILE A 106 2.03 14.50 10.35
C ILE A 106 2.38 13.21 9.61
N ILE A 107 2.08 12.07 10.22
CA ILE A 107 2.07 10.77 9.55
C ILE A 107 0.64 10.42 9.17
N ILE A 108 0.43 9.92 7.96
CA ILE A 108 -0.83 9.34 7.50
C ILE A 108 -0.60 7.85 7.29
N SER A 109 -1.04 7.05 8.25
CA SER A 109 -0.89 5.60 8.23
C SER A 109 -2.02 4.93 7.45
N GLY A 110 -1.68 4.10 6.47
CA GLY A 110 -2.61 3.32 5.66
C GLY A 110 -2.48 1.82 5.88
N GLY A 111 -3.28 1.04 5.14
CA GLY A 111 -3.30 -0.43 5.22
C GLY A 111 -1.95 -1.10 4.91
N GLY A 112 -1.07 -0.44 4.15
CA GLY A 112 0.27 -0.94 3.85
C GLY A 112 1.16 -1.10 5.09
N VAL A 113 0.91 -0.35 6.16
CA VAL A 113 1.60 -0.54 7.46
C VAL A 113 1.22 -1.89 8.06
N PHE A 114 -0.05 -2.24 8.00
CA PHE A 114 -0.55 -3.53 8.47
C PHE A 114 0.02 -4.69 7.63
N TYR A 115 -0.08 -4.60 6.30
CA TYR A 115 0.44 -5.62 5.39
C TYR A 115 1.97 -5.80 5.46
N SER A 116 2.69 -4.75 5.82
CA SER A 116 4.14 -4.82 6.06
C SER A 116 4.50 -5.30 7.45
N ASP A 117 3.53 -5.57 8.34
CA ASP A 117 3.79 -5.85 9.76
C ASP A 117 4.70 -4.77 10.38
N ALA A 118 4.38 -3.51 10.12
CA ALA A 118 5.20 -2.34 10.46
C ALA A 118 4.62 -1.49 11.59
N MET A 119 3.69 -2.02 12.38
CA MET A 119 3.03 -1.27 13.45
C MET A 119 4.01 -0.83 14.55
N ASN A 120 4.94 -1.73 14.93
CA ASN A 120 5.98 -1.41 15.91
C ASN A 120 6.96 -0.36 15.38
N GLU A 121 7.36 -0.47 14.12
CA GLU A 121 8.24 0.50 13.47
C GLU A 121 7.57 1.86 13.34
N LEU A 122 6.27 1.91 13.03
CA LEU A 122 5.49 3.14 13.00
C LEU A 122 5.44 3.80 14.39
N SER A 123 5.14 3.03 15.44
CA SER A 123 5.12 3.49 16.82
C SER A 123 6.48 4.07 17.24
N ASN A 124 7.55 3.30 17.02
CA ASN A 124 8.91 3.71 17.35
C ASN A 124 9.34 4.97 16.58
N PHE A 125 8.98 5.06 15.30
CA PHE A 125 9.26 6.22 14.47
C PHE A 125 8.53 7.46 14.98
N ALA A 126 7.24 7.35 15.31
CA ALA A 126 6.43 8.43 15.85
C ALA A 126 6.98 8.95 17.18
N ILE A 127 7.33 8.06 18.10
CA ILE A 127 7.91 8.41 19.40
C ILE A 127 9.28 9.06 19.23
N LYS A 128 10.18 8.43 18.47
CA LYS A 128 11.55 8.90 18.31
C LYS A 128 11.61 10.28 17.68
N HIS A 129 10.78 10.54 16.68
CA HIS A 129 10.78 11.79 15.92
C HIS A 129 9.67 12.74 16.33
N ASN A 130 8.90 12.40 17.37
CA ASN A 130 7.83 13.22 17.95
C ASN A 130 6.78 13.71 16.94
N ILE A 131 6.34 12.82 16.03
CA ILE A 131 5.40 13.16 14.95
C ILE A 131 4.03 12.53 15.23
N PRO A 132 2.93 13.32 15.23
CA PRO A 132 1.58 12.79 15.40
C PRO A 132 1.16 11.90 14.20
N VAL A 133 0.43 10.84 14.51
CA VAL A 133 -0.02 9.83 13.54
C VAL A 133 -1.52 9.90 13.36
N THR A 134 -1.94 10.10 12.13
CA THR A 134 -3.34 9.97 11.71
C THR A 134 -3.52 8.66 10.95
N GLN A 135 -4.72 8.10 11.02
CA GLN A 135 -5.05 6.83 10.33
C GLN A 135 -6.06 7.06 9.22
N THR A 136 -5.86 6.37 8.09
CA THR A 136 -6.90 6.23 7.07
C THR A 136 -7.89 5.14 7.50
N VAL A 137 -9.03 5.01 6.82
CA VAL A 137 -9.98 3.91 7.05
C VAL A 137 -9.29 2.54 6.94
N MET A 138 -8.45 2.34 5.92
CA MET A 138 -7.69 1.09 5.73
C MET A 138 -6.48 0.97 6.67
N GLY A 139 -6.08 2.05 7.31
CA GLY A 139 -5.02 2.10 8.31
C GLY A 139 -5.55 1.97 9.75
N TYR A 140 -6.84 1.71 9.92
CA TYR A 140 -7.42 1.48 11.24
C TYR A 140 -6.69 0.35 11.97
N SER A 141 -6.40 0.53 13.25
CA SER A 141 -5.63 -0.38 14.10
C SER A 141 -4.11 -0.46 13.83
N THR A 142 -3.54 0.37 12.94
CA THR A 142 -2.07 0.46 12.81
C THR A 142 -1.40 1.14 14.01
N MET A 143 -2.19 1.85 14.82
CA MET A 143 -1.80 2.43 16.10
C MET A 143 -3.01 2.44 17.04
N THR A 144 -2.82 2.16 18.33
CA THR A 144 -3.89 2.15 19.33
C THR A 144 -4.30 3.57 19.72
N ARG A 145 -5.55 3.75 20.16
CA ARG A 145 -6.09 5.07 20.51
C ARG A 145 -5.45 5.72 21.73
N ASP A 146 -4.92 4.91 22.62
CA ASP A 146 -4.21 5.33 23.85
C ASP A 146 -2.75 5.67 23.61
N HIS A 147 -2.26 5.51 22.38
CA HIS A 147 -0.87 5.84 22.06
C HIS A 147 -0.66 7.35 22.07
N SER A 148 0.44 7.82 22.72
CA SER A 148 0.76 9.23 22.94
C SER A 148 0.93 10.07 21.66
N HIS A 149 1.04 9.45 20.50
CA HIS A 149 1.15 10.11 19.20
C HIS A 149 -0.05 9.85 18.29
N TYR A 150 -1.10 9.19 18.80
CA TYR A 150 -2.32 8.99 18.02
C TYR A 150 -3.11 10.28 17.89
N ALA A 151 -3.35 10.74 16.68
CA ALA A 151 -4.06 11.99 16.38
C ALA A 151 -5.42 11.78 15.70
N GLY A 152 -5.93 10.53 15.67
CA GLY A 152 -7.25 10.23 15.15
C GLY A 152 -7.30 9.79 13.70
N GLN A 153 -8.51 9.61 13.18
CA GLN A 153 -8.75 9.28 11.77
C GLN A 153 -8.85 10.54 10.92
N ILE A 154 -8.25 10.51 9.72
CA ILE A 154 -8.27 11.59 8.73
C ILE A 154 -9.23 11.27 7.58
N GLY A 155 -9.76 12.29 6.94
CA GLY A 155 -10.57 12.19 5.72
C GLY A 155 -12.06 12.32 5.95
N GLY A 156 -12.87 11.80 5.03
CA GLY A 156 -14.33 11.95 5.04
C GLY A 156 -15.02 11.35 6.27
N LEU A 157 -14.45 10.29 6.86
CA LEU A 157 -14.88 9.71 8.15
C LEU A 157 -13.99 10.17 9.32
N GLY A 158 -13.09 11.11 9.07
CA GLY A 158 -12.17 11.63 10.08
C GLY A 158 -12.83 12.56 11.09
N GLY A 159 -12.21 12.66 12.27
CA GLY A 159 -12.60 13.61 13.29
C GLY A 159 -12.39 15.07 12.84
N LYS A 160 -13.24 15.98 13.34
CA LYS A 160 -13.08 17.42 13.05
C LYS A 160 -11.69 17.93 13.43
N ASN A 161 -11.16 17.49 14.57
CA ASN A 161 -9.86 17.91 15.08
C ASN A 161 -8.71 17.36 14.25
N THR A 162 -8.76 16.10 13.86
CA THR A 162 -7.77 15.48 12.96
C THR A 162 -7.72 16.19 11.61
N ASN A 163 -8.88 16.49 11.02
CA ASN A 163 -8.94 17.25 9.78
C ASN A 163 -8.48 18.70 9.95
N ALA A 164 -8.75 19.34 11.10
CA ALA A 164 -8.24 20.66 11.42
C ALA A 164 -6.71 20.68 11.65
N LEU A 165 -6.14 19.60 12.20
CA LEU A 165 -4.69 19.39 12.30
C LEU A 165 -4.07 19.27 10.90
N ALA A 166 -4.67 18.47 10.02
CA ALA A 166 -4.23 18.29 8.64
C ALA A 166 -4.18 19.60 7.85
N LYS A 167 -5.14 20.52 8.06
CA LYS A 167 -5.14 21.84 7.43
C LYS A 167 -3.96 22.74 7.83
N LYS A 168 -3.38 22.50 8.98
CA LYS A 168 -2.24 23.27 9.52
C LYS A 168 -0.89 22.63 9.21
N THR A 169 -0.88 21.38 8.77
CA THR A 169 0.36 20.66 8.47
C THR A 169 1.10 21.28 7.28
N ASP A 170 2.42 21.32 7.36
CA ASP A 170 3.29 21.71 6.25
C ASP A 170 3.95 20.51 5.56
N LEU A 171 3.85 19.32 6.17
CA LEU A 171 4.36 18.09 5.58
C LEU A 171 3.56 16.87 6.06
N ALA A 172 3.07 16.07 5.12
CA ALA A 172 2.53 14.76 5.40
C ALA A 172 3.52 13.67 4.99
N ILE A 173 3.69 12.67 5.86
CA ILE A 173 4.41 11.42 5.59
C ILE A 173 3.34 10.34 5.41
N ALA A 174 2.98 10.06 4.17
CA ALA A 174 2.01 9.01 3.84
C ALA A 174 2.71 7.64 3.85
N VAL A 175 2.27 6.74 4.70
CA VAL A 175 2.89 5.42 4.88
C VAL A 175 1.90 4.34 4.49
N GLY A 176 2.18 3.63 3.38
CA GLY A 176 1.35 2.52 2.92
C GLY A 176 -0.10 2.92 2.60
N THR A 177 -0.30 4.10 2.04
CA THR A 177 -1.62 4.59 1.62
C THR A 177 -1.60 5.13 0.20
N LYS A 178 -2.73 5.01 -0.49
CA LYS A 178 -2.93 5.55 -1.85
C LYS A 178 -3.31 7.03 -1.87
N LEU A 179 -3.62 7.63 -0.72
CA LEU A 179 -4.16 8.99 -0.58
C LEU A 179 -5.36 9.25 -1.53
N ALA A 180 -6.32 8.31 -1.52
CA ALA A 180 -7.56 8.46 -2.27
C ALA A 180 -8.39 9.66 -1.75
N ASP A 181 -9.32 10.13 -2.56
CA ASP A 181 -10.19 11.30 -2.26
C ASP A 181 -10.84 11.21 -0.89
N PHE A 182 -11.27 10.03 -0.50
CA PHE A 182 -11.88 9.80 0.81
C PHE A 182 -10.95 10.10 1.98
N THR A 183 -9.63 9.88 1.81
CA THR A 183 -8.61 10.18 2.82
C THR A 183 -8.24 11.66 2.82
N THR A 184 -8.15 12.28 1.64
CA THR A 184 -7.68 13.66 1.50
C THR A 184 -8.81 14.69 1.55
N GLY A 185 -10.08 14.24 1.47
CA GLY A 185 -11.23 15.12 1.28
C GLY A 185 -11.11 15.90 -0.01
N SER A 186 -10.72 15.23 -1.11
CA SER A 186 -10.39 15.87 -2.39
C SER A 186 -9.37 16.99 -2.25
N TRP A 187 -8.37 16.77 -1.38
CA TRP A 187 -7.30 17.72 -0.98
C TRP A 187 -7.74 18.92 -0.15
N ALA A 188 -9.03 19.04 0.20
CA ALA A 188 -9.52 20.13 1.05
C ALA A 188 -8.98 20.06 2.50
N ASN A 189 -8.39 18.94 2.91
CA ASN A 189 -7.75 18.80 4.21
C ASN A 189 -6.31 19.35 4.26
N PHE A 190 -5.74 19.79 3.12
CA PHE A 190 -4.35 20.28 3.03
C PHE A 190 -4.32 21.68 2.44
N GLU A 191 -4.69 22.69 3.25
CA GLU A 191 -4.85 24.08 2.82
C GLU A 191 -3.54 24.89 2.93
N ASN A 192 -2.51 24.35 3.58
CA ASN A 192 -1.24 25.06 3.77
C ASN A 192 -0.53 25.25 2.42
N LYS A 193 -0.27 26.49 2.04
CA LYS A 193 0.41 26.83 0.77
C LYS A 193 1.83 26.25 0.65
N ASN A 194 2.47 25.94 1.78
CA ASN A 194 3.80 25.36 1.84
C ASN A 194 3.76 23.83 2.04
N PHE A 195 2.59 23.22 1.89
CA PHE A 195 2.40 21.79 2.08
C PHE A 195 3.32 20.97 1.16
N LYS A 196 3.96 19.98 1.77
CA LYS A 196 4.82 19.00 1.08
C LYS A 196 4.34 17.58 1.42
N LEU A 197 4.62 16.66 0.54
CA LEU A 197 4.27 15.26 0.70
C LEU A 197 5.50 14.37 0.54
N VAL A 198 5.70 13.46 1.49
CA VAL A 198 6.56 12.29 1.38
C VAL A 198 5.67 11.07 1.34
N SER A 199 5.86 10.17 0.37
CA SER A 199 5.01 8.99 0.20
C SER A 199 5.86 7.72 0.22
N ILE A 200 5.67 6.91 1.25
CA ILE A 200 6.28 5.58 1.40
C ILE A 200 5.27 4.55 0.91
N ASN A 201 5.58 3.88 -0.18
CA ASN A 201 4.72 2.83 -0.74
C ASN A 201 5.52 1.80 -1.52
N VAL A 202 5.15 0.53 -1.43
CA VAL A 202 5.75 -0.54 -2.26
C VAL A 202 5.40 -0.38 -3.73
N SER A 203 4.21 0.14 -4.04
CA SER A 203 3.78 0.46 -5.39
C SER A 203 4.44 1.75 -5.86
N ARG A 204 5.29 1.64 -6.88
CA ARG A 204 5.92 2.79 -7.53
C ARG A 204 4.87 3.80 -8.04
N PHE A 205 3.75 3.30 -8.56
CA PHE A 205 2.66 4.14 -9.06
C PHE A 205 2.07 4.99 -7.93
N ASP A 206 1.74 4.37 -6.79
CA ASP A 206 1.14 5.08 -5.65
C ASP A 206 2.13 6.00 -4.93
N ALA A 207 3.41 5.61 -4.85
CA ALA A 207 4.45 6.43 -4.23
C ALA A 207 4.69 7.76 -4.97
N ASN A 208 4.57 7.76 -6.30
CA ASN A 208 4.84 8.95 -7.12
C ASN A 208 3.62 9.85 -7.38
N LYS A 209 2.46 9.52 -6.83
CA LYS A 209 1.27 10.36 -6.97
C LYS A 209 1.43 11.73 -6.28
N HIS A 210 0.65 12.69 -6.74
CA HIS A 210 0.44 13.96 -6.05
C HIS A 210 1.70 14.80 -5.86
N LEU A 211 2.67 14.69 -6.76
CA LEU A 211 3.96 15.38 -6.68
C LEU A 211 4.74 15.06 -5.39
N ALA A 212 4.51 13.90 -4.80
CA ALA A 212 5.17 13.47 -3.60
C ALA A 212 6.66 13.23 -3.81
N GLN A 213 7.46 13.43 -2.75
CA GLN A 213 8.77 12.80 -2.64
C GLN A 213 8.54 11.31 -2.41
N ALA A 214 8.77 10.52 -3.44
CA ALA A 214 8.56 9.08 -3.37
C ALA A 214 9.66 8.39 -2.57
N VAL A 215 9.25 7.42 -1.76
CA VAL A 215 10.09 6.41 -1.13
C VAL A 215 9.48 5.06 -1.51
N VAL A 216 10.00 4.46 -2.58
CA VAL A 216 9.45 3.21 -3.13
C VAL A 216 10.04 2.03 -2.36
N GLY A 217 9.29 1.51 -1.41
CA GLY A 217 9.72 0.42 -0.55
C GLY A 217 8.64 -0.06 0.42
N ASP A 218 8.92 -1.19 1.06
CA ASP A 218 8.11 -1.74 2.14
C ASP A 218 8.10 -0.78 3.34
N ALA A 219 6.94 -0.62 3.98
CA ALA A 219 6.79 0.36 5.07
C ALA A 219 7.71 0.06 6.26
N LYS A 220 7.89 -1.22 6.62
CA LYS A 220 8.75 -1.63 7.74
C LYS A 220 10.20 -1.24 7.50
N VAL A 221 10.72 -1.59 6.34
CA VAL A 221 12.10 -1.29 5.96
C VAL A 221 12.30 0.21 5.80
N SER A 222 11.38 0.89 5.10
CA SER A 222 11.47 2.32 4.82
C SER A 222 11.42 3.19 6.08
N LEU A 223 10.58 2.86 7.06
CA LEU A 223 10.52 3.59 8.33
C LEU A 223 11.82 3.47 9.12
N ASN A 224 12.43 2.28 9.13
CA ASN A 224 13.72 2.07 9.78
C ASN A 224 14.84 2.87 9.11
N GLU A 225 14.97 2.78 7.78
CA GLU A 225 15.98 3.53 7.02
C GLU A 225 15.80 5.05 7.16
N LEU A 226 14.55 5.51 7.10
CA LEU A 226 14.24 6.93 7.26
C LEU A 226 14.55 7.41 8.68
N SER A 227 14.28 6.59 9.70
CA SER A 227 14.63 6.90 11.09
C SER A 227 16.15 7.01 11.29
N LEU A 228 16.94 6.16 10.62
CA LEU A 228 18.41 6.27 10.63
C LEU A 228 18.86 7.57 9.96
N ALA A 229 18.29 7.93 8.82
CA ALA A 229 18.64 9.16 8.08
C ALA A 229 18.25 10.45 8.83
N LEU A 230 17.17 10.41 9.61
CA LEU A 230 16.74 11.53 10.45
C LEU A 230 17.65 11.72 11.67
N GLY A 231 18.24 10.64 12.20
CA GLY A 231 19.10 10.70 13.40
C GLY A 231 18.31 11.12 14.64
N ASP A 232 18.77 12.18 15.31
CA ASP A 232 18.14 12.71 16.54
C ASP A 232 17.14 13.83 16.27
N TRP A 233 16.82 14.10 15.00
CA TRP A 233 15.82 15.11 14.65
C TRP A 233 14.44 14.75 15.21
N LYS A 234 13.75 15.76 15.75
CA LYS A 234 12.38 15.65 16.29
C LYS A 234 11.56 16.85 15.85
N ALA A 235 10.26 16.63 15.67
CA ALA A 235 9.30 17.72 15.54
C ALA A 235 9.08 18.44 16.88
N ASP A 236 8.56 19.66 16.83
CA ASP A 236 8.29 20.49 17.99
C ASP A 236 7.28 19.82 18.95
N ASP A 237 7.55 19.86 20.26
CA ASP A 237 6.68 19.31 21.29
C ASP A 237 5.30 19.97 21.31
N GLU A 238 5.23 21.28 21.07
CA GLU A 238 3.95 22.00 21.01
C GLU A 238 3.08 21.54 19.85
N TRP A 239 3.69 21.11 18.74
CA TRP A 239 2.95 20.55 17.62
C TRP A 239 2.30 19.22 17.99
N ASN A 240 3.03 18.30 18.63
CA ASN A 240 2.47 17.03 19.06
C ASN A 240 1.40 17.23 20.15
N LYS A 241 1.61 18.12 21.14
CA LYS A 241 0.59 18.45 22.14
C LYS A 241 -0.71 18.96 21.51
N LYS A 242 -0.63 19.81 20.48
CA LYS A 242 -1.82 20.27 19.73
C LYS A 242 -2.60 19.16 19.08
N SER A 243 -1.95 18.07 18.70
CA SER A 243 -2.60 16.89 18.10
C SER A 243 -3.36 16.03 19.10
N GLN A 244 -3.06 16.18 20.41
CA GLN A 244 -3.64 15.40 21.50
C GLN A 244 -4.83 16.12 22.17
N ILE A 245 -5.07 17.38 21.82
CA ILE A 245 -6.16 18.16 22.41
C ILE A 245 -7.46 17.75 21.73
N GLU A 246 -8.09 16.79 22.34
CA GLU A 246 -9.44 16.22 22.50
C GLU A 246 -9.62 14.76 22.43
#